data_38ec2bc5f5982f5a6b5771881ec64d84
#
_entry.id   38ec2bc5f5982f5a6b5771881ec64d84
#
_cell.length_a   1.000
_cell.length_b   1.000
_cell.length_c   1.000
_cell.angle_alpha   90.00
_cell.angle_beta   90.00
_cell.angle_gamma   90.00
#
_symmetry.space_group_name_H-M   'P 1'
#
loop_
_entity.id
_entity.type
_entity.pdbx_description
1 polymer ?
#
loop_
_entity_poly.entity_id
_entity_poly.type
_entity_poly.pdbx_seq_one_letter_code
_entity_poly.pdbx_strand_id
1 'polypeptide(L)'
;MTGYYAGFMLGALFIPERIQKVGHVRVFASLASIASISILLHSLHFSVITWFIMRYTTGFCFVGMYCVAESWINDQSENESRGQALSVYMIISMGGNAIGQLFLNFADPSSATLFMLVSILISLSLVPILITVGKQPDFTAAKILSIKELYRASPLGVISAIGVGTAHGALWGVGSVYTIKNGLSISQTSFFMFSFIIGGAFFQYVIGYLSDKYDRRLILTIVTFAASGFSVLALIFNGSFTLLILSLIHI
;
A
#
# COMPACT_ATOMS: atom_id res chain seq x y z
N MET A 1 13.61 -0.08 1.85
CA MET A 1 12.28 -0.70 2.06
C MET A 1 12.14 -1.41 3.41
N THR A 2 13.16 -2.12 3.90
CA THR A 2 13.09 -2.84 5.20
C THR A 2 12.63 -1.95 6.36
N GLY A 3 13.17 -0.73 6.49
CA GLY A 3 12.72 0.22 7.52
C GLY A 3 11.23 0.51 7.46
N TYR A 4 10.69 0.74 6.26
CA TYR A 4 9.26 1.03 6.08
C TYR A 4 8.38 -0.12 6.59
N TYR A 5 8.66 -1.34 6.16
CA TYR A 5 7.86 -2.50 6.57
C TYR A 5 8.03 -2.83 8.07
N ALA A 6 9.21 -2.61 8.65
CA ALA A 6 9.41 -2.77 10.09
C ALA A 6 8.56 -1.76 10.88
N GLY A 7 8.52 -0.50 10.46
CA GLY A 7 7.65 0.52 11.04
C GLY A 7 6.17 0.19 10.85
N PHE A 8 5.79 -0.28 9.67
CA PHE A 8 4.43 -0.68 9.34
C PHE A 8 3.94 -1.81 10.26
N MET A 9 4.74 -2.86 10.46
CA MET A 9 4.42 -3.96 11.38
C MET A 9 4.22 -3.47 12.81
N LEU A 10 5.14 -2.63 13.30
CA LEU A 10 5.02 -2.10 14.65
C LEU A 10 3.81 -1.19 14.80
N GLY A 11 3.55 -0.33 13.84
CA GLY A 11 2.37 0.53 13.84
C GLY A 11 1.06 -0.27 13.88
N ALA A 12 0.96 -1.35 13.12
CA ALA A 12 -0.21 -2.23 13.13
C ALA A 12 -0.52 -2.81 14.53
N LEU A 13 0.50 -3.03 15.34
CA LEU A 13 0.33 -3.55 16.70
C LEU A 13 -0.07 -2.47 17.72
N PHE A 14 0.47 -1.27 17.59
CA PHE A 14 0.31 -0.24 18.64
C PHE A 14 -0.79 0.80 18.35
N ILE A 15 -1.06 1.10 17.07
CA ILE A 15 -1.98 2.17 16.70
C ILE A 15 -3.45 1.87 17.05
N PRO A 16 -3.99 0.65 16.90
CA PRO A 16 -5.39 0.37 17.26
C PRO A 16 -5.72 0.75 18.69
N GLU A 17 -4.83 0.44 19.64
CA GLU A 17 -5.01 0.83 21.05
C GLU A 17 -4.98 2.36 21.23
N ARG A 18 -4.18 3.07 20.43
CA ARG A 18 -4.13 4.55 20.47
C ARG A 18 -5.41 5.16 19.89
N ILE A 19 -5.95 4.60 18.81
CA ILE A 19 -7.23 5.03 18.26
C ILE A 19 -8.33 4.92 19.32
N GLN A 20 -8.37 3.79 20.02
CA GLN A 20 -9.36 3.57 21.11
C GLN A 20 -9.24 4.59 22.24
N LYS A 21 -8.00 4.94 22.66
CA LYS A 21 -7.76 5.85 23.78
C LYS A 21 -7.91 7.33 23.45
N VAL A 22 -7.48 7.74 22.25
CA VAL A 22 -7.31 9.16 21.89
C VAL A 22 -8.34 9.61 20.85
N GLY A 23 -8.90 8.67 20.09
CA GLY A 23 -9.86 8.91 19.01
C GLY A 23 -9.21 9.09 17.64
N HIS A 24 -10.01 8.84 16.61
CA HIS A 24 -9.59 8.75 15.21
C HIS A 24 -8.94 10.04 14.68
N VAL A 25 -9.61 11.19 14.86
CA VAL A 25 -9.14 12.49 14.32
C VAL A 25 -7.77 12.87 14.88
N ARG A 26 -7.59 12.74 16.19
CA ARG A 26 -6.34 13.14 16.85
C ARG A 26 -5.17 12.21 16.45
N VAL A 27 -5.44 10.91 16.37
CA VAL A 27 -4.43 9.93 15.92
C VAL A 27 -4.06 10.19 14.48
N PHE A 28 -5.03 10.36 13.58
CA PHE A 28 -4.75 10.67 12.17
C PHE A 28 -3.93 11.95 12.01
N ALA A 29 -4.35 13.03 12.69
CA ALA A 29 -3.65 14.31 12.61
C ALA A 29 -2.19 14.22 13.09
N SER A 30 -1.95 13.53 14.19
CA SER A 30 -0.60 13.32 14.73
C SER A 30 0.26 12.52 13.75
N LEU A 31 -0.28 11.41 13.23
CA LEU A 31 0.47 10.54 12.31
C LEU A 31 0.76 11.22 10.96
N ALA A 32 -0.21 11.93 10.40
CA ALA A 32 0.01 12.66 9.16
C ALA A 32 1.03 13.80 9.33
N SER A 33 1.00 14.52 10.45
CA SER A 33 2.01 15.55 10.76
C SER A 33 3.40 14.95 10.87
N ILE A 34 3.56 13.83 11.61
CA ILE A 34 4.84 13.13 11.73
C ILE A 34 5.31 12.59 10.38
N ALA A 35 4.41 12.03 9.56
CA ALA A 35 4.73 11.55 8.22
C ALA A 35 5.22 12.68 7.31
N SER A 36 4.53 13.83 7.31
CA SER A 36 4.91 15.02 6.56
C SER A 36 6.32 15.50 6.93
N ILE A 37 6.62 15.62 8.21
CA ILE A 37 7.96 15.98 8.70
C ILE A 37 9.00 14.95 8.27
N SER A 38 8.71 13.65 8.45
CA SER A 38 9.63 12.58 8.07
C SER A 38 9.97 12.60 6.59
N ILE A 39 9.01 12.90 5.72
CA ILE A 39 9.24 13.03 4.27
C ILE A 39 10.17 14.22 3.97
N LEU A 40 9.98 15.35 4.61
CA LEU A 40 10.88 16.51 4.42
C LEU A 40 12.30 16.22 4.90
N LEU A 41 12.45 15.53 6.02
CA LEU A 41 13.76 15.18 6.57
C LEU A 41 14.57 14.26 5.64
N HIS A 42 13.92 13.46 4.78
CA HIS A 42 14.63 12.69 3.75
C HIS A 42 15.43 13.57 2.79
N SER A 43 14.95 14.78 2.49
CA SER A 43 15.62 15.70 1.56
C SER A 43 16.77 16.49 2.18
N LEU A 44 16.83 16.57 3.52
CA LEU A 44 17.82 17.39 4.22
C LEU A 44 19.13 16.65 4.51
N HIS A 45 19.08 15.36 4.69
CA HIS A 45 20.27 14.60 5.10
C HIS A 45 20.33 13.20 4.45
N PHE A 46 21.33 13.03 3.58
CA PHE A 46 21.57 11.78 2.85
C PHE A 46 22.49 10.84 3.65
N SER A 47 21.92 10.11 4.61
CA SER A 47 22.60 9.08 5.38
C SER A 47 21.74 7.81 5.41
N VAL A 48 22.35 6.64 5.31
CA VAL A 48 21.65 5.35 5.38
C VAL A 48 20.85 5.22 6.66
N ILE A 49 21.42 5.67 7.79
CA ILE A 49 20.77 5.60 9.11
C ILE A 49 19.56 6.54 9.15
N THR A 50 19.73 7.79 8.72
CA THR A 50 18.62 8.76 8.66
C THR A 50 17.49 8.25 7.77
N TRP A 51 17.82 7.75 6.58
CA TRP A 51 16.84 7.18 5.66
C TRP A 51 16.12 5.97 6.24
N PHE A 52 16.83 5.09 6.95
CA PHE A 52 16.20 3.96 7.62
C PHE A 52 15.20 4.42 8.68
N ILE A 53 15.60 5.36 9.55
CA ILE A 53 14.74 5.90 10.61
C ILE A 53 13.51 6.61 10.02
N MET A 54 13.70 7.46 9.02
CA MET A 54 12.60 8.18 8.39
C MET A 54 11.64 7.23 7.66
N ARG A 55 12.16 6.20 6.98
CA ARG A 55 11.32 5.14 6.38
C ARG A 55 10.56 4.34 7.42
N TYR A 56 11.20 4.00 8.53
CA TYR A 56 10.54 3.34 9.65
C TYR A 56 9.39 4.20 10.20
N THR A 57 9.65 5.48 10.45
CA THR A 57 8.64 6.43 10.93
C THR A 57 7.49 6.59 9.93
N THR A 58 7.79 6.73 8.64
CA THR A 58 6.75 6.80 7.60
C THR A 58 5.90 5.53 7.56
N GLY A 59 6.51 4.34 7.60
CA GLY A 59 5.77 3.08 7.62
C GLY A 59 4.83 2.97 8.81
N PHE A 60 5.31 3.33 10.00
CA PHE A 60 4.51 3.39 11.22
C PHE A 60 3.31 4.35 11.10
N CYS A 61 3.54 5.54 10.54
CA CYS A 61 2.49 6.53 10.35
C CYS A 61 1.45 6.09 9.31
N PHE A 62 1.89 5.55 8.18
CA PHE A 62 0.98 5.16 7.11
C PHE A 62 0.03 4.02 7.50
N VAL A 63 0.53 2.97 8.17
CA VAL A 63 -0.36 1.92 8.67
C VAL A 63 -1.40 2.46 9.65
N GLY A 64 -0.99 3.41 10.49
CA GLY A 64 -1.91 4.04 11.43
C GLY A 64 -2.99 4.86 10.72
N MET A 65 -2.64 5.62 9.69
CA MET A 65 -3.60 6.37 8.88
C MET A 65 -4.57 5.42 8.15
N TYR A 66 -4.09 4.28 7.62
CA TYR A 66 -4.96 3.25 7.05
C TYR A 66 -5.92 2.66 8.10
N CYS A 67 -5.41 2.29 9.29
CA CYS A 67 -6.25 1.78 10.37
C CYS A 67 -7.35 2.79 10.76
N VAL A 68 -7.03 4.08 10.83
CA VAL A 68 -8.01 5.13 11.11
C VAL A 68 -9.06 5.20 10.02
N ALA A 69 -8.65 5.26 8.74
CA ALA A 69 -9.58 5.39 7.62
C ALA A 69 -10.51 4.17 7.52
N GLU A 70 -9.95 2.97 7.57
CA GLU A 70 -10.72 1.73 7.46
C GLU A 70 -11.67 1.51 8.62
N SER A 71 -11.23 1.77 9.86
CA SER A 71 -12.10 1.66 11.03
C SER A 71 -13.22 2.69 11.01
N TRP A 72 -12.94 3.91 10.54
CA TRP A 72 -13.97 4.95 10.39
C TRP A 72 -15.04 4.57 9.36
N ILE A 73 -14.60 4.10 8.18
CA ILE A 73 -15.52 3.63 7.14
C ILE A 73 -16.35 2.46 7.65
N ASN A 74 -15.74 1.50 8.34
CA ASN A 74 -16.45 0.35 8.90
C ASN A 74 -17.53 0.73 9.92
N ASP A 75 -17.26 1.71 10.78
CA ASP A 75 -18.19 2.13 11.82
C ASP A 75 -19.32 2.99 11.27
N GLN A 76 -19.03 3.88 10.32
CA GLN A 76 -20.02 4.81 9.77
C GLN A 76 -20.87 4.21 8.65
N SER A 77 -20.55 3.00 8.20
CA SER A 77 -21.29 2.32 7.13
C SER A 77 -22.31 1.34 7.71
N GLU A 78 -23.54 1.38 7.20
CA GLU A 78 -24.55 0.35 7.45
C GLU A 78 -24.09 -1.00 6.87
N ASN A 79 -24.56 -2.11 7.44
CA ASN A 79 -24.13 -3.45 7.01
C ASN A 79 -24.35 -3.70 5.51
N GLU A 80 -25.43 -3.14 4.95
CA GLU A 80 -25.82 -3.28 3.54
C GLU A 80 -24.88 -2.49 2.60
N SER A 81 -24.35 -1.35 3.03
CA SER A 81 -23.53 -0.45 2.21
C SER A 81 -22.04 -0.54 2.50
N ARG A 82 -21.62 -1.24 3.58
CA ARG A 82 -20.22 -1.31 4.04
C ARG A 82 -19.28 -1.84 2.97
N GLY A 83 -19.69 -2.91 2.28
CA GLY A 83 -18.88 -3.49 1.19
C GLY A 83 -18.64 -2.51 0.05
N GLN A 84 -19.66 -1.72 -0.31
CA GLN A 84 -19.56 -0.70 -1.34
C GLN A 84 -18.61 0.45 -0.89
N ALA A 85 -18.74 0.93 0.33
CA ALA A 85 -17.90 2.00 0.88
C ALA A 85 -16.41 1.56 0.92
N LEU A 86 -16.14 0.35 1.36
CA LEU A 86 -14.78 -0.22 1.35
C LEU A 86 -14.25 -0.40 -0.07
N SER A 87 -15.07 -0.80 -1.03
CA SER A 87 -14.67 -0.92 -2.44
C SER A 87 -14.27 0.43 -3.03
N VAL A 88 -15.03 1.48 -2.76
CA VAL A 88 -14.70 2.86 -3.17
C VAL A 88 -13.38 3.31 -2.54
N TYR A 89 -13.20 3.05 -1.25
CA TYR A 89 -11.94 3.33 -0.54
C TYR A 89 -10.75 2.62 -1.19
N MET A 90 -10.88 1.35 -1.53
CA MET A 90 -9.82 0.58 -2.19
C MET A 90 -9.49 1.14 -3.58
N ILE A 91 -10.51 1.49 -4.38
CA ILE A 91 -10.31 2.12 -5.71
C ILE A 91 -9.55 3.45 -5.57
N ILE A 92 -9.95 4.31 -4.63
CA ILE A 92 -9.27 5.58 -4.36
C ILE A 92 -7.83 5.34 -3.92
N SER A 93 -7.60 4.39 -3.01
CA SER A 93 -6.28 4.07 -2.49
C SER A 93 -5.34 3.53 -3.57
N MET A 94 -5.81 2.59 -4.39
CA MET A 94 -5.03 2.03 -5.50
C MET A 94 -4.81 3.07 -6.60
N GLY A 95 -5.85 3.85 -6.95
CA GLY A 95 -5.75 4.95 -7.90
C GLY A 95 -4.75 6.02 -7.47
N GLY A 96 -4.79 6.41 -6.20
CA GLY A 96 -3.83 7.35 -5.62
C GLY A 96 -2.39 6.82 -5.64
N ASN A 97 -2.19 5.54 -5.31
CA ASN A 97 -0.88 4.89 -5.42
C ASN A 97 -0.38 4.85 -6.87
N ALA A 98 -1.25 4.53 -7.83
CA ALA A 98 -0.90 4.51 -9.25
C ALA A 98 -0.51 5.91 -9.76
N ILE A 99 -1.36 6.90 -9.51
CA ILE A 99 -1.09 8.31 -9.89
C ILE A 99 0.20 8.80 -9.21
N GLY A 100 0.43 8.42 -7.97
CA GLY A 100 1.65 8.76 -7.24
C GLY A 100 2.94 8.32 -7.94
N GLN A 101 2.92 7.19 -8.69
CA GLN A 101 4.08 6.76 -9.47
C GLN A 101 4.39 7.74 -10.62
N LEU A 102 3.37 8.38 -11.19
CA LEU A 102 3.55 9.33 -12.29
C LEU A 102 4.18 10.64 -11.83
N PHE A 103 4.16 10.95 -10.53
CA PHE A 103 4.81 12.14 -9.97
C PHE A 103 6.33 12.15 -10.17
N LEU A 104 6.95 10.99 -10.37
CA LEU A 104 8.36 10.90 -10.76
C LEU A 104 8.70 11.64 -12.06
N ASN A 105 7.69 11.95 -12.89
CA ASN A 105 7.87 12.70 -14.14
C ASN A 105 7.76 14.23 -13.95
N PHE A 106 7.35 14.74 -12.78
CA PHE A 106 7.17 16.17 -12.55
C PHE A 106 8.45 16.91 -12.15
N ALA A 107 9.43 16.20 -11.56
CA ALA A 107 10.67 16.80 -11.14
C ALA A 107 11.79 15.75 -11.07
N ASP A 108 13.03 16.21 -11.03
CA ASP A 108 14.20 15.33 -10.83
C ASP A 108 14.07 14.61 -9.47
N PRO A 109 14.10 13.27 -9.44
CA PRO A 109 14.04 12.50 -8.20
C PRO A 109 15.19 12.81 -7.21
N SER A 110 16.29 13.36 -7.67
CA SER A 110 17.42 13.80 -6.82
C SER A 110 17.16 15.13 -6.12
N SER A 111 16.13 15.88 -6.55
CA SER A 111 15.76 17.18 -5.97
C SER A 111 14.85 17.02 -4.74
N ALA A 112 14.77 18.07 -3.91
CA ALA A 112 13.83 18.14 -2.79
C ALA A 112 12.36 18.31 -3.22
N THR A 113 12.10 18.63 -4.49
CA THR A 113 10.78 19.03 -5.01
C THR A 113 9.72 17.93 -4.78
N LEU A 114 10.05 16.67 -5.08
CA LEU A 114 9.10 15.58 -4.88
C LEU A 114 8.80 15.33 -3.40
N PHE A 115 9.80 15.47 -2.52
CA PHE A 115 9.60 15.34 -1.07
C PHE A 115 8.70 16.47 -0.54
N MET A 116 8.89 17.70 -1.02
CA MET A 116 8.03 18.83 -0.67
C MET A 116 6.59 18.60 -1.16
N LEU A 117 6.40 18.15 -2.40
CA LEU A 117 5.09 17.86 -2.95
C LEU A 117 4.34 16.80 -2.12
N VAL A 118 5.00 15.70 -1.78
CA VAL A 118 4.40 14.63 -0.97
C VAL A 118 4.05 15.14 0.43
N SER A 119 4.93 15.93 1.05
CA SER A 119 4.67 16.55 2.36
C SER A 119 3.46 17.49 2.33
N ILE A 120 3.32 18.30 1.29
CA ILE A 120 2.15 19.17 1.07
C ILE A 120 0.87 18.35 0.94
N LEU A 121 0.87 17.29 0.12
CA LEU A 121 -0.30 16.42 -0.07
C LEU A 121 -0.71 15.73 1.22
N ILE A 122 0.24 15.24 2.02
CA ILE A 122 -0.04 14.65 3.34
C ILE A 122 -0.65 15.72 4.27
N SER A 123 -0.10 16.92 4.28
CA SER A 123 -0.63 18.01 5.11
C SER A 123 -2.03 18.46 4.66
N LEU A 124 -2.29 18.52 3.36
CA LEU A 124 -3.62 18.81 2.82
C LEU A 124 -4.65 17.75 3.16
N SER A 125 -4.25 16.49 3.30
CA SER A 125 -5.17 15.41 3.70
C SER A 125 -5.74 15.59 5.11
N LEU A 126 -5.10 16.40 5.96
CA LEU A 126 -5.60 16.74 7.30
C LEU A 126 -6.83 17.65 7.24
N VAL A 127 -6.88 18.54 6.26
CA VAL A 127 -7.90 19.60 6.22
C VAL A 127 -9.34 19.04 6.28
N PRO A 128 -9.76 18.12 5.40
CA PRO A 128 -11.11 17.60 5.42
C PRO A 128 -11.45 16.87 6.74
N ILE A 129 -10.48 16.19 7.34
CA ILE A 129 -10.69 15.44 8.58
C ILE A 129 -10.86 16.39 9.78
N LEU A 130 -10.07 17.48 9.81
CA LEU A 130 -10.09 18.43 10.93
C LEU A 130 -11.31 19.35 10.90
N ILE A 131 -11.87 19.64 9.72
CA ILE A 131 -13.07 20.48 9.59
C ILE A 131 -14.37 19.67 9.64
N THR A 132 -14.30 18.34 9.57
CA THR A 132 -15.50 17.49 9.65
C THR A 132 -16.08 17.54 11.05
N VAL A 133 -17.30 18.02 11.16
CA VAL A 133 -18.10 18.02 12.40
C VAL A 133 -18.93 16.73 12.39
N GLY A 134 -18.53 15.75 13.18
CA GLY A 134 -19.24 14.49 13.28
C GLY A 134 -18.89 13.75 14.57
N LYS A 135 -19.77 12.84 14.97
CA LYS A 135 -19.49 11.93 16.10
C LYS A 135 -18.33 11.03 15.71
N GLN A 136 -17.31 10.98 16.56
CA GLN A 136 -16.21 10.04 16.35
C GLN A 136 -16.73 8.60 16.50
N PRO A 137 -16.22 7.66 15.67
CA PRO A 137 -16.59 6.26 15.79
C PRO A 137 -16.28 5.69 17.17
N ASP A 138 -17.18 4.82 17.65
CA ASP A 138 -16.93 4.01 18.84
C ASP A 138 -16.04 2.82 18.42
N PHE A 139 -14.76 2.90 18.66
CA PHE A 139 -13.78 1.90 18.23
C PHE A 139 -13.30 1.04 19.40
N THR A 140 -13.47 -0.26 19.27
CA THR A 140 -12.86 -1.24 20.16
C THR A 140 -11.73 -1.95 19.41
N ALA A 141 -10.51 -1.83 19.91
CA ALA A 141 -9.37 -2.51 19.32
C ALA A 141 -9.59 -4.03 19.34
N ALA A 142 -9.46 -4.65 18.18
CA ALA A 142 -9.57 -6.10 18.05
C ALA A 142 -8.44 -6.78 18.84
N LYS A 143 -8.75 -7.94 19.46
CA LYS A 143 -7.72 -8.74 20.12
C LYS A 143 -6.69 -9.21 19.10
N ILE A 144 -5.44 -8.93 19.36
CA ILE A 144 -4.33 -9.41 18.54
C ILE A 144 -4.23 -10.93 18.70
N LEU A 145 -4.43 -11.66 17.59
CA LEU A 145 -4.24 -13.10 17.55
C LEU A 145 -2.76 -13.43 17.36
N SER A 146 -2.28 -14.46 18.05
CA SER A 146 -0.93 -14.98 17.80
C SER A 146 -0.86 -15.65 16.43
N ILE A 147 0.33 -15.69 15.82
CA ILE A 147 0.57 -16.40 14.56
C ILE A 147 0.14 -17.87 14.65
N LYS A 148 0.30 -18.50 15.82
CA LYS A 148 -0.10 -19.87 16.06
C LYS A 148 -1.63 -20.05 16.02
N GLU A 149 -2.38 -19.10 16.56
CA GLU A 149 -3.86 -19.10 16.51
C GLU A 149 -4.34 -18.87 15.08
N LEU A 150 -3.73 -17.93 14.36
CA LEU A 150 -4.03 -17.66 12.95
C LEU A 150 -3.75 -18.90 12.08
N TYR A 151 -2.60 -19.55 12.26
CA TYR A 151 -2.25 -20.77 11.52
C TYR A 151 -3.20 -21.92 11.81
N ARG A 152 -3.64 -22.08 13.06
CA ARG A 152 -4.64 -23.10 13.42
C ARG A 152 -6.01 -22.82 12.79
N ALA A 153 -6.41 -21.55 12.72
CA ALA A 153 -7.68 -21.15 12.10
C ALA A 153 -7.67 -21.31 10.56
N SER A 154 -6.59 -20.92 9.91
CA SER A 154 -6.45 -20.99 8.44
C SER A 154 -4.99 -21.16 8.01
N PRO A 155 -4.46 -22.40 7.93
CA PRO A 155 -3.10 -22.65 7.46
C PRO A 155 -2.86 -22.10 6.04
N LEU A 156 -3.83 -22.34 5.14
CA LEU A 156 -3.75 -21.82 3.76
C LEU A 156 -3.67 -20.31 3.72
N GLY A 157 -4.49 -19.61 4.53
CA GLY A 157 -4.49 -18.16 4.59
C GLY A 157 -3.14 -17.59 5.05
N VAL A 158 -2.52 -18.19 6.07
CA VAL A 158 -1.21 -17.75 6.57
C VAL A 158 -0.10 -17.98 5.53
N ILE A 159 -0.07 -19.18 4.91
CA ILE A 159 0.95 -19.49 3.90
C ILE A 159 0.79 -18.59 2.67
N SER A 160 -0.45 -18.40 2.20
CA SER A 160 -0.75 -17.51 1.06
C SER A 160 -0.35 -16.06 1.38
N ALA A 161 -0.64 -15.55 2.58
CA ALA A 161 -0.27 -14.20 2.99
C ALA A 161 1.25 -14.00 3.01
N ILE A 162 2.03 -15.01 3.47
CA ILE A 162 3.48 -14.97 3.43
C ILE A 162 3.98 -14.97 1.97
N GLY A 163 3.43 -15.83 1.11
CA GLY A 163 3.82 -15.90 -0.31
C GLY A 163 3.54 -14.58 -1.04
N VAL A 164 2.32 -14.07 -0.94
CA VAL A 164 1.92 -12.79 -1.56
C VAL A 164 2.71 -11.63 -0.97
N GLY A 165 2.90 -11.59 0.35
CA GLY A 165 3.69 -10.54 1.01
C GLY A 165 5.15 -10.53 0.56
N THR A 166 5.73 -11.71 0.32
CA THR A 166 7.11 -11.85 -0.21
C THR A 166 7.20 -11.33 -1.64
N ALA A 167 6.26 -11.72 -2.52
CA ALA A 167 6.21 -11.27 -3.91
C ALA A 167 6.00 -9.74 -4.01
N HIS A 168 5.03 -9.20 -3.28
CA HIS A 168 4.81 -7.75 -3.18
C HIS A 168 6.02 -7.01 -2.62
N GLY A 169 6.62 -7.54 -1.54
CA GLY A 169 7.83 -6.95 -0.95
C GLY A 169 9.00 -6.89 -1.93
N ALA A 170 9.18 -7.94 -2.74
CA ALA A 170 10.20 -7.97 -3.79
C ALA A 170 9.91 -6.90 -4.86
N LEU A 171 8.70 -6.83 -5.38
CA LEU A 171 8.35 -5.86 -6.42
C LEU A 171 8.46 -4.41 -5.94
N TRP A 172 7.85 -4.08 -4.81
CA TRP A 172 7.92 -2.73 -4.23
C TRP A 172 9.32 -2.36 -3.74
N GLY A 173 10.12 -3.36 -3.31
CA GLY A 173 11.48 -3.16 -2.82
C GLY A 173 12.52 -3.00 -3.91
N VAL A 174 12.39 -3.75 -5.00
CA VAL A 174 13.44 -3.89 -6.02
C VAL A 174 12.97 -3.55 -7.42
N GLY A 175 11.66 -3.46 -7.68
CA GLY A 175 11.11 -3.24 -9.02
C GLY A 175 11.67 -2.01 -9.73
N SER A 176 11.70 -0.85 -9.07
CA SER A 176 12.29 0.37 -9.63
C SER A 176 13.79 0.25 -9.86
N VAL A 177 14.51 -0.45 -8.99
CA VAL A 177 15.95 -0.69 -9.14
C VAL A 177 16.22 -1.62 -10.32
N TYR A 178 15.38 -2.63 -10.51
CA TYR A 178 15.45 -3.54 -11.64
C TYR A 178 15.29 -2.81 -12.96
N THR A 179 14.28 -1.94 -13.09
CA THR A 179 14.06 -1.18 -14.33
C THR A 179 15.22 -0.26 -14.67
N ILE A 180 15.75 0.49 -13.69
CA ILE A 180 16.89 1.39 -13.89
C ILE A 180 18.16 0.60 -14.26
N LYS A 181 18.44 -0.53 -13.61
CA LYS A 181 19.59 -1.40 -13.95
C LYS A 181 19.49 -2.01 -15.33
N ASN A 182 18.28 -2.19 -15.86
CA ASN A 182 18.06 -2.65 -17.24
C ASN A 182 18.01 -1.49 -18.25
N GLY A 183 18.44 -0.28 -17.87
CA GLY A 183 18.56 0.87 -18.75
C GLY A 183 17.27 1.60 -19.07
N LEU A 184 16.16 1.33 -18.34
CA LEU A 184 14.92 2.07 -18.51
C LEU A 184 15.06 3.49 -17.92
N SER A 185 14.45 4.46 -18.61
CA SER A 185 14.37 5.83 -18.11
C SER A 185 13.49 5.95 -16.88
N ILE A 186 13.58 7.08 -16.17
CA ILE A 186 12.72 7.39 -15.01
C ILE A 186 11.25 7.33 -15.41
N SER A 187 10.90 7.88 -16.57
CA SER A 187 9.54 7.84 -17.09
C SER A 187 9.06 6.41 -17.36
N GLN A 188 9.88 5.59 -17.99
CA GLN A 188 9.56 4.19 -18.21
C GLN A 188 9.42 3.41 -16.88
N THR A 189 10.27 3.69 -15.89
CA THR A 189 10.15 3.11 -14.54
C THR A 189 8.84 3.51 -13.86
N SER A 190 8.47 4.77 -13.96
CA SER A 190 7.20 5.30 -13.44
C SER A 190 5.99 4.59 -14.10
N PHE A 191 5.97 4.46 -15.42
CA PHE A 191 4.92 3.73 -16.14
C PHE A 191 4.91 2.22 -15.82
N PHE A 192 6.06 1.61 -15.61
CA PHE A 192 6.17 0.23 -15.17
C PHE A 192 5.45 0.01 -13.83
N MET A 193 5.76 0.82 -12.83
CA MET A 193 5.12 0.73 -11.51
C MET A 193 3.63 1.10 -11.55
N PHE A 194 3.25 2.10 -12.35
CA PHE A 194 1.86 2.46 -12.59
C PHE A 194 1.06 1.30 -13.19
N SER A 195 1.59 0.66 -14.24
CA SER A 195 0.92 -0.44 -14.94
C SER A 195 0.67 -1.64 -14.04
N PHE A 196 1.62 -1.97 -13.16
CA PHE A 196 1.46 -3.02 -12.16
C PHE A 196 0.29 -2.73 -11.21
N ILE A 197 0.20 -1.50 -10.68
CA ILE A 197 -0.85 -1.13 -9.72
C ILE A 197 -2.22 -1.13 -10.41
N ILE A 198 -2.33 -0.57 -11.61
CA ILE A 198 -3.59 -0.53 -12.36
C ILE A 198 -4.01 -1.94 -12.79
N GLY A 199 -3.06 -2.78 -13.20
CA GLY A 199 -3.33 -4.19 -13.51
C GLY A 199 -3.93 -4.90 -12.30
N GLY A 200 -3.30 -4.79 -11.13
CA GLY A 200 -3.80 -5.34 -9.88
C GLY A 200 -5.21 -4.84 -9.53
N ALA A 201 -5.46 -3.53 -9.66
CA ALA A 201 -6.77 -2.95 -9.41
C ALA A 201 -7.85 -3.49 -10.37
N PHE A 202 -7.53 -3.63 -11.65
CA PHE A 202 -8.46 -4.16 -12.65
C PHE A 202 -8.79 -5.63 -12.40
N PHE A 203 -7.77 -6.45 -12.21
CA PHE A 203 -7.98 -7.89 -12.00
C PHE A 203 -8.57 -8.22 -10.63
N GLN A 204 -8.40 -7.36 -9.62
CA GLN A 204 -9.04 -7.53 -8.32
C GLN A 204 -10.56 -7.67 -8.43
N TYR A 205 -11.21 -6.87 -9.29
CA TYR A 205 -12.65 -6.97 -9.54
C TYR A 205 -13.02 -8.31 -10.21
N VAL A 206 -12.28 -8.69 -11.25
CA VAL A 206 -12.53 -9.92 -12.00
C VAL A 206 -12.34 -11.16 -11.10
N ILE A 207 -11.24 -11.19 -10.36
CA ILE A 207 -10.91 -12.30 -9.45
C ILE A 207 -11.91 -12.37 -8.30
N GLY A 208 -12.31 -11.23 -7.73
CA GLY A 208 -13.35 -11.17 -6.72
C GLY A 208 -14.66 -11.77 -7.19
N TYR A 209 -15.15 -11.35 -8.36
CA TYR A 209 -16.37 -11.89 -8.96
C TYR A 209 -16.30 -13.40 -9.24
N LEU A 210 -15.17 -13.89 -9.74
CA LEU A 210 -14.97 -15.32 -9.98
C LEU A 210 -14.90 -16.10 -8.66
N SER A 211 -14.25 -15.55 -7.65
CA SER A 211 -14.11 -16.15 -6.32
C SER A 211 -15.44 -16.26 -5.56
N ASP A 212 -16.42 -15.43 -5.89
CA ASP A 212 -17.78 -15.53 -5.33
C ASP A 212 -18.64 -16.59 -6.02
N LYS A 213 -18.31 -16.94 -7.28
CA LYS A 213 -19.06 -17.93 -8.08
C LYS A 213 -18.47 -19.33 -8.06
N TYR A 214 -17.17 -19.45 -7.90
CA TYR A 214 -16.44 -20.71 -7.99
C TYR A 214 -15.66 -21.00 -6.71
N ASP A 215 -15.14 -22.22 -6.60
CA ASP A 215 -14.30 -22.59 -5.45
C ASP A 215 -13.09 -21.67 -5.34
N ARG A 216 -12.97 -21.02 -4.20
CA ARG A 216 -11.90 -20.04 -3.92
C ARG A 216 -10.50 -20.64 -4.04
N ARG A 217 -10.34 -21.92 -3.74
CA ARG A 217 -9.04 -22.62 -3.86
C ARG A 217 -8.66 -22.78 -5.32
N LEU A 218 -9.64 -23.14 -6.17
CA LEU A 218 -9.44 -23.26 -7.62
C LEU A 218 -9.03 -21.91 -8.22
N ILE A 219 -9.75 -20.84 -7.89
CA ILE A 219 -9.43 -19.50 -8.38
C ILE A 219 -8.03 -19.06 -7.93
N LEU A 220 -7.68 -19.22 -6.66
CA LEU A 220 -6.33 -18.94 -6.15
C LEU A 220 -5.26 -19.73 -6.91
N THR A 221 -5.50 -21.00 -7.18
CA THR A 221 -4.55 -21.85 -7.91
C THR A 221 -4.35 -21.33 -9.33
N ILE A 222 -5.43 -21.06 -10.06
CA ILE A 222 -5.39 -20.55 -11.44
C ILE A 222 -4.63 -19.20 -11.49
N VAL A 223 -4.99 -18.26 -10.61
CA VAL A 223 -4.37 -16.95 -10.56
C VAL A 223 -2.87 -17.04 -10.25
N THR A 224 -2.48 -17.89 -9.29
CA THR A 224 -1.07 -18.09 -8.94
C THR A 224 -0.26 -18.69 -10.09
N PHE A 225 -0.81 -19.67 -10.80
CA PHE A 225 -0.17 -20.25 -11.98
C PHE A 225 -0.08 -19.24 -13.13
N ALA A 226 -1.12 -18.48 -13.38
CA ALA A 226 -1.12 -17.43 -14.39
C ALA A 226 -0.07 -16.35 -14.07
N ALA A 227 -0.03 -15.84 -12.85
CA ALA A 227 0.96 -14.87 -12.40
C ALA A 227 2.41 -15.41 -12.54
N SER A 228 2.63 -16.70 -12.19
CA SER A 228 3.93 -17.34 -12.39
C SER A 228 4.32 -17.43 -13.87
N GLY A 229 3.36 -17.77 -14.74
CA GLY A 229 3.58 -17.81 -16.20
C GLY A 229 3.93 -16.44 -16.77
N PHE A 230 3.20 -15.38 -16.38
CA PHE A 230 3.50 -14.01 -16.81
C PHE A 230 4.84 -13.51 -16.27
N SER A 231 5.24 -13.92 -15.05
CA SER A 231 6.56 -13.60 -14.50
C SER A 231 7.69 -14.23 -15.31
N VAL A 232 7.52 -15.48 -15.77
CA VAL A 232 8.47 -16.13 -16.68
C VAL A 232 8.53 -15.45 -18.03
N LEU A 233 7.38 -15.06 -18.60
CA LEU A 233 7.32 -14.29 -19.83
C LEU A 233 8.04 -12.94 -19.70
N ALA A 234 7.89 -12.24 -18.57
CA ALA A 234 8.62 -11.01 -18.28
C ALA A 234 10.15 -11.20 -18.31
N LEU A 235 10.64 -12.33 -17.80
CA LEU A 235 12.08 -12.66 -17.85
C LEU A 235 12.57 -12.94 -19.28
N ILE A 236 11.77 -13.63 -20.09
CA ILE A 236 12.15 -13.98 -21.49
C ILE A 236 12.12 -12.73 -22.38
N PHE A 237 11.13 -11.87 -22.21
CA PHE A 237 10.91 -10.68 -23.06
C PHE A 237 11.42 -9.37 -22.43
N ASN A 238 12.40 -9.43 -21.54
CA ASN A 238 12.97 -8.28 -20.84
C ASN A 238 13.55 -7.18 -21.75
N GLY A 239 13.86 -7.50 -23.00
CA GLY A 239 14.36 -6.55 -24.00
C GLY A 239 13.28 -5.65 -24.63
N SER A 240 11.98 -5.92 -24.41
CA SER A 240 10.88 -5.12 -24.95
C SER A 240 10.06 -4.49 -23.83
N PHE A 241 10.11 -3.16 -23.73
CA PHE A 241 9.36 -2.40 -22.72
C PHE A 241 7.84 -2.68 -22.79
N THR A 242 7.29 -2.75 -24.00
CA THR A 242 5.85 -3.02 -24.20
C THR A 242 5.46 -4.41 -23.68
N LEU A 243 6.25 -5.44 -23.99
CA LEU A 243 5.99 -6.81 -23.54
C LEU A 243 6.17 -6.93 -22.02
N LEU A 244 7.14 -6.21 -21.46
CA LEU A 244 7.35 -6.15 -20.01
C LEU A 244 6.13 -5.54 -19.30
N ILE A 245 5.59 -4.43 -19.80
CA ILE A 245 4.37 -3.81 -19.24
C ILE A 245 3.18 -4.76 -19.36
N LEU A 246 2.97 -5.36 -20.53
CA LEU A 246 1.85 -6.28 -20.74
C LEU A 246 1.92 -7.49 -19.79
N SER A 247 3.10 -8.04 -19.53
CA SER A 247 3.25 -9.12 -18.58
C SER A 247 2.90 -8.69 -17.16
N LEU A 248 3.25 -7.47 -16.75
CA LEU A 248 2.99 -6.95 -15.41
C LEU A 248 1.52 -6.64 -15.13
N ILE A 249 0.79 -6.15 -16.12
CA ILE A 249 -0.65 -5.90 -15.98
C ILE A 249 -1.39 -7.19 -15.60
N HIS A 250 -0.85 -8.35 -15.97
CA HIS A 250 -1.45 -9.65 -15.73
C HIS A 250 -0.88 -10.39 -14.50
N ILE A 251 0.12 -9.83 -13.84
CA ILE A 251 0.67 -10.35 -12.57
C ILE A 251 -0.08 -9.76 -11.38
#